data_5bcab390967a007ff60d85c9624515a1
#
_entry.id   5bcab390967a007ff60d85c9624515a1
#
_cell.length_a   1.000
_cell.length_b   1.000
_cell.length_c   1.000
_cell.angle_alpha   90.00
_cell.angle_beta   90.00
_cell.angle_gamma   90.00
#
_symmetry.space_group_name_H-M   'P 1'
#
loop_
_entity.id
_entity.type
_entity.pdbx_description
1 polymer ?
#
loop_
_entity_poly.entity_id
_entity_poly.type
_entity_poly.pdbx_seq_one_letter_code
_entity_poly.pdbx_strand_id
1 'polypeptide(L)'
;LLTRGRANTLRLALSGQLGAEGLSNPELLAAMDLCVGCKGCKRDCPTGVDMARMKIETLHHYKARHGFTLKDRLIAYLPRYARHAARWSGLLNLRNKIPQLAKLAEYVSGLSAQRSWPTWHNTHFFNQATQGVTKEAVLSAHKPVVLFVDTFNGYFESSNAQAALRVLQAAGYSVHVASKTEGGHGANKGHLCCGRTFLASGMVDKAREHAHELINTLLPFAERGIAIVGLEPSCLLTL
;
A
#
# COMPACT_ATOMS: atom_id res chain seq x y z
N LEU A 1 -1.65 23.46 -9.07
CA LEU A 1 -3.02 23.29 -9.58
C LEU A 1 -3.94 22.84 -8.47
N LEU A 2 -5.07 23.56 -8.27
CA LEU A 2 -6.15 23.16 -7.35
C LEU A 2 -6.94 21.99 -7.95
N THR A 3 -7.76 21.32 -7.14
CA THR A 3 -8.65 20.22 -7.58
C THR A 3 -9.51 20.60 -8.78
N ARG A 4 -10.09 21.81 -8.76
CA ARG A 4 -10.86 22.36 -9.90
C ARG A 4 -10.03 22.43 -11.19
N GLY A 5 -8.78 22.87 -11.11
CA GLY A 5 -7.88 22.93 -12.27
C GLY A 5 -7.61 21.56 -12.86
N ARG A 6 -7.33 20.54 -11.99
CA ARG A 6 -7.14 19.15 -12.44
C ARG A 6 -8.38 18.58 -13.10
N ALA A 7 -9.55 18.82 -12.52
CA ALA A 7 -10.83 18.39 -13.10
C ALA A 7 -11.06 19.02 -14.47
N ASN A 8 -10.74 20.30 -14.63
CA ASN A 8 -10.85 20.99 -15.92
C ASN A 8 -9.86 20.44 -16.95
N THR A 9 -8.59 20.21 -16.58
CA THR A 9 -7.61 19.59 -17.47
C THR A 9 -8.07 18.20 -17.93
N LEU A 10 -8.62 17.39 -17.02
CA LEU A 10 -9.20 16.09 -17.36
C LEU A 10 -10.37 16.23 -18.34
N ARG A 11 -11.27 17.18 -18.12
CA ARG A 11 -12.37 17.48 -19.05
C ARG A 11 -11.86 17.84 -20.44
N LEU A 12 -10.83 18.69 -20.53
CA LEU A 12 -10.22 19.09 -21.80
C LEU A 12 -9.58 17.90 -22.53
N ALA A 13 -8.91 17.00 -21.78
CA ALA A 13 -8.36 15.77 -22.35
C ALA A 13 -9.46 14.85 -22.90
N LEU A 14 -10.53 14.64 -22.15
CA LEU A 14 -11.65 13.77 -22.56
C LEU A 14 -12.45 14.35 -23.74
N SER A 15 -12.53 15.66 -23.86
CA SER A 15 -13.21 16.34 -24.99
C SER A 15 -12.33 16.47 -26.23
N GLY A 16 -11.09 15.96 -26.22
CA GLY A 16 -10.16 16.03 -27.35
C GLY A 16 -9.45 17.39 -27.51
N GLN A 17 -9.69 18.37 -26.63
CA GLN A 17 -9.09 19.70 -26.71
C GLN A 17 -7.59 19.73 -26.37
N LEU A 18 -7.08 18.69 -25.72
CA LEU A 18 -5.64 18.47 -25.47
C LEU A 18 -5.01 17.52 -26.51
N GLY A 19 -5.65 17.32 -27.65
CA GLY A 19 -5.15 16.43 -28.70
C GLY A 19 -5.66 14.99 -28.60
N ALA A 20 -5.22 14.14 -29.54
CA ALA A 20 -5.73 12.79 -29.74
C ALA A 20 -5.29 11.77 -28.64
N GLU A 21 -4.37 12.15 -27.77
CA GLU A 21 -3.83 11.25 -26.75
C GLU A 21 -4.79 11.00 -25.55
N GLY A 22 -5.80 11.86 -25.38
CA GLY A 22 -6.83 11.71 -24.36
C GLY A 22 -6.24 11.56 -22.95
N LEU A 23 -6.57 10.46 -22.28
CA LEU A 23 -6.06 10.15 -20.92
C LEU A 23 -4.56 9.82 -20.87
N SER A 24 -3.92 9.60 -22.02
CA SER A 24 -2.47 9.34 -22.10
C SER A 24 -1.64 10.60 -22.35
N ASN A 25 -2.26 11.78 -22.30
CA ASN A 25 -1.58 13.05 -22.54
C ASN A 25 -0.62 13.40 -21.38
N PRO A 26 0.67 13.74 -21.67
CA PRO A 26 1.67 14.06 -20.64
C PRO A 26 1.32 15.30 -19.80
N GLU A 27 0.63 16.30 -20.38
CA GLU A 27 0.21 17.51 -19.66
C GLU A 27 -0.87 17.19 -18.62
N LEU A 28 -1.78 16.27 -18.97
CA LEU A 28 -2.77 15.75 -18.02
C LEU A 28 -2.08 15.01 -16.87
N LEU A 29 -1.09 14.17 -17.18
CA LEU A 29 -0.31 13.47 -16.15
C LEU A 29 0.38 14.46 -15.21
N ALA A 30 1.06 15.48 -15.75
CA ALA A 30 1.73 16.51 -14.95
C ALA A 30 0.74 17.29 -14.05
N ALA A 31 -0.48 17.55 -14.55
CA ALA A 31 -1.54 18.15 -13.75
C ALA A 31 -2.00 17.24 -12.58
N MET A 32 -2.07 15.91 -12.82
CA MET A 32 -2.49 14.93 -11.83
C MET A 32 -1.41 14.59 -10.81
N ASP A 33 -0.12 14.73 -11.13
CA ASP A 33 0.99 14.37 -10.24
C ASP A 33 1.01 15.15 -8.93
N LEU A 34 0.49 16.36 -8.93
CA LEU A 34 0.34 17.17 -7.72
C LEU A 34 -0.78 16.67 -6.77
N CYS A 35 -1.54 15.66 -7.15
CA CYS A 35 -2.56 15.07 -6.30
C CYS A 35 -1.91 13.98 -5.40
N VAL A 36 -1.96 14.18 -4.10
CA VAL A 36 -1.42 13.24 -3.11
C VAL A 36 -2.43 12.13 -2.71
N GLY A 37 -3.61 12.10 -3.32
CA GLY A 37 -4.62 11.07 -3.06
C GLY A 37 -5.29 11.13 -1.68
N CYS A 38 -5.31 12.31 -1.03
CA CYS A 38 -5.89 12.48 0.31
C CYS A 38 -7.42 12.38 0.37
N LYS A 39 -8.11 12.34 -0.78
CA LYS A 39 -9.58 12.26 -0.91
C LYS A 39 -10.36 13.41 -0.24
N GLY A 40 -9.71 14.46 0.27
CA GLY A 40 -10.38 15.65 0.82
C GLY A 40 -11.39 16.25 -0.17
N CYS A 41 -11.04 16.29 -1.46
CA CYS A 41 -11.95 16.78 -2.51
C CYS A 41 -13.27 15.96 -2.59
N LYS A 42 -13.23 14.65 -2.38
CA LYS A 42 -14.42 13.80 -2.37
C LYS A 42 -15.34 14.12 -1.18
N ARG A 43 -14.73 14.39 -0.02
CA ARG A 43 -15.47 14.73 1.21
C ARG A 43 -16.17 16.07 1.09
N ASP A 44 -15.47 17.08 0.54
CA ASP A 44 -15.95 18.46 0.50
C ASP A 44 -16.80 18.78 -0.74
N CYS A 45 -16.80 17.90 -1.74
CA CYS A 45 -17.54 18.12 -2.98
C CYS A 45 -19.00 17.65 -2.84
N PRO A 46 -19.99 18.53 -3.07
CA PRO A 46 -21.42 18.15 -3.00
C PRO A 46 -21.82 17.11 -4.05
N THR A 47 -21.06 17.00 -5.16
CA THR A 47 -21.25 16.01 -6.22
C THR A 47 -20.34 14.78 -6.07
N GLY A 48 -19.57 14.69 -4.99
CA GLY A 48 -18.73 13.53 -4.67
C GLY A 48 -17.56 13.27 -5.63
N VAL A 49 -16.99 14.32 -6.26
CA VAL A 49 -15.87 14.18 -7.19
C VAL A 49 -14.63 13.63 -6.48
N ASP A 50 -14.20 12.43 -6.87
CA ASP A 50 -13.01 11.76 -6.33
C ASP A 50 -11.80 11.94 -7.26
N MET A 51 -11.02 12.99 -7.01
CA MET A 51 -9.83 13.29 -7.81
C MET A 51 -8.73 12.23 -7.65
N ALA A 52 -8.67 11.55 -6.51
CA ALA A 52 -7.71 10.46 -6.29
C ALA A 52 -7.99 9.29 -7.23
N ARG A 53 -9.29 8.93 -7.40
CA ARG A 53 -9.71 7.89 -8.35
C ARG A 53 -9.43 8.31 -9.79
N MET A 54 -9.72 9.55 -10.15
CA MET A 54 -9.44 10.10 -11.49
C MET A 54 -7.93 10.06 -11.80
N LYS A 55 -7.06 10.36 -10.82
CA LYS A 55 -5.61 10.22 -10.97
C LYS A 55 -5.22 8.77 -11.26
N ILE A 56 -5.77 7.81 -10.54
CA ILE A 56 -5.46 6.39 -10.72
C ILE A 56 -5.83 5.93 -12.14
N GLU A 57 -7.01 6.31 -12.63
CA GLU A 57 -7.44 6.02 -14.01
C GLU A 57 -6.50 6.66 -15.04
N THR A 58 -6.15 7.93 -14.87
CA THR A 58 -5.19 8.60 -15.74
C THR A 58 -3.84 7.88 -15.77
N LEU A 59 -3.31 7.52 -14.58
CA LEU A 59 -2.07 6.78 -14.48
C LEU A 59 -2.16 5.40 -15.15
N HIS A 60 -3.26 4.69 -14.98
CA HIS A 60 -3.48 3.39 -15.59
C HIS A 60 -3.41 3.48 -17.13
N HIS A 61 -4.17 4.39 -17.73
CA HIS A 61 -4.16 4.59 -19.20
C HIS A 61 -2.81 5.08 -19.72
N TYR A 62 -2.19 6.04 -19.02
CA TYR A 62 -0.88 6.55 -19.39
C TYR A 62 0.18 5.44 -19.37
N LYS A 63 0.24 4.66 -18.29
CA LYS A 63 1.22 3.59 -18.11
C LYS A 63 0.97 2.38 -19.01
N ALA A 64 -0.27 2.10 -19.35
CA ALA A 64 -0.61 1.07 -20.34
C ALA A 64 0.00 1.38 -21.71
N ARG A 65 0.06 2.68 -22.09
CA ARG A 65 0.62 3.12 -23.37
C ARG A 65 2.14 3.33 -23.35
N HIS A 66 2.67 3.92 -22.27
CA HIS A 66 4.08 4.35 -22.18
C HIS A 66 4.97 3.41 -21.34
N GLY A 67 4.36 2.41 -20.66
CA GLY A 67 5.06 1.48 -19.79
C GLY A 67 5.34 2.03 -18.39
N PHE A 68 5.89 1.16 -17.55
CA PHE A 68 6.23 1.45 -16.14
C PHE A 68 7.73 1.71 -16.01
N THR A 69 8.08 2.81 -15.32
CA THR A 69 9.47 3.12 -14.98
C THR A 69 10.00 2.19 -13.88
N LEU A 70 11.33 2.18 -13.68
CA LEU A 70 11.95 1.45 -12.57
C LEU A 70 11.42 1.95 -11.21
N LYS A 71 11.23 3.26 -11.06
CA LYS A 71 10.63 3.89 -9.89
C LYS A 71 9.23 3.32 -9.60
N ASP A 72 8.36 3.26 -10.61
CA ASP A 72 7.01 2.73 -10.47
C ASP A 72 7.05 1.27 -9.98
N ARG A 73 7.95 0.46 -10.56
CA ARG A 73 8.10 -0.94 -10.17
C ARG A 73 8.64 -1.10 -8.76
N LEU A 74 9.65 -0.32 -8.37
CA LEU A 74 10.20 -0.38 -7.01
C LEU A 74 9.14 -0.04 -5.96
N ILE A 75 8.32 0.98 -6.21
CA ILE A 75 7.25 1.38 -5.28
C ILE A 75 6.11 0.36 -5.28
N ALA A 76 5.63 -0.04 -6.46
CA ALA A 76 4.50 -0.94 -6.59
C ALA A 76 4.78 -2.33 -5.96
N TYR A 77 5.93 -2.92 -6.26
CA TYR A 77 6.30 -4.26 -5.82
C TYR A 77 6.92 -4.32 -4.42
N LEU A 78 7.01 -3.19 -3.71
CA LEU A 78 7.52 -3.14 -2.33
C LEU A 78 6.97 -4.26 -1.43
N PRO A 79 5.66 -4.55 -1.40
CA PRO A 79 5.12 -5.62 -0.56
C PRO A 79 5.69 -7.00 -0.89
N ARG A 80 6.05 -7.26 -2.15
CA ARG A 80 6.55 -8.58 -2.58
C ARG A 80 8.01 -8.79 -2.21
N TYR A 81 8.85 -7.76 -2.31
CA TYR A 81 10.28 -7.90 -2.05
C TYR A 81 10.70 -7.45 -0.63
N ALA A 82 9.83 -6.80 0.14
CA ALA A 82 10.16 -6.26 1.46
C ALA A 82 10.80 -7.30 2.40
N ARG A 83 10.30 -8.54 2.38
CA ARG A 83 10.87 -9.65 3.18
C ARG A 83 12.33 -9.93 2.82
N HIS A 84 12.66 -9.92 1.53
CA HIS A 84 14.02 -10.17 1.06
C HIS A 84 14.91 -8.97 1.32
N ALA A 85 14.42 -7.75 1.06
CA ALA A 85 15.13 -6.51 1.32
C ALA A 85 15.47 -6.33 2.81
N ALA A 86 14.59 -6.72 3.71
CA ALA A 86 14.83 -6.69 5.15
C ALA A 86 16.05 -7.50 5.59
N ARG A 87 16.36 -8.62 4.91
CA ARG A 87 17.57 -9.42 5.17
C ARG A 87 18.86 -8.68 4.84
N TRP A 88 18.81 -7.75 3.88
CA TRP A 88 19.93 -6.92 3.43
C TRP A 88 19.87 -5.52 4.03
N SER A 89 19.18 -5.36 5.16
CA SER A 89 18.95 -4.07 5.82
C SER A 89 20.24 -3.27 6.05
N GLY A 90 21.32 -3.91 6.47
CA GLY A 90 22.62 -3.24 6.68
C GLY A 90 23.13 -2.55 5.41
N LEU A 91 23.10 -3.25 4.27
CA LEU A 91 23.54 -2.73 2.99
C LEU A 91 22.61 -1.64 2.44
N LEU A 92 21.30 -1.89 2.48
CA LEU A 92 20.31 -0.94 1.97
C LEU A 92 20.26 0.37 2.77
N ASN A 93 20.50 0.30 4.08
CA ASN A 93 20.56 1.48 4.95
C ASN A 93 21.83 2.32 4.76
N LEU A 94 22.89 1.79 4.12
CA LEU A 94 24.09 2.58 3.79
C LEU A 94 23.76 3.77 2.88
N ARG A 95 22.76 3.62 2.02
CA ARG A 95 22.27 4.73 1.17
C ARG A 95 21.89 5.95 1.99
N ASN A 96 21.27 5.77 3.16
CA ASN A 96 20.87 6.88 4.03
C ASN A 96 22.07 7.53 4.77
N LYS A 97 23.21 6.84 4.84
CA LYS A 97 24.41 7.31 5.54
C LYS A 97 25.47 7.91 4.61
N ILE A 98 25.51 7.47 3.36
CA ILE A 98 26.53 7.84 2.38
C ILE A 98 25.92 8.66 1.25
N PRO A 99 26.19 9.99 1.17
CA PRO A 99 25.59 10.87 0.16
C PRO A 99 25.83 10.44 -1.29
N GLN A 100 27.02 9.87 -1.57
CA GLN A 100 27.36 9.39 -2.91
C GLN A 100 26.47 8.23 -3.34
N LEU A 101 26.17 7.30 -2.42
CA LEU A 101 25.23 6.21 -2.68
C LEU A 101 23.79 6.72 -2.84
N ALA A 102 23.43 7.76 -2.11
CA ALA A 102 22.11 8.39 -2.27
C ALA A 102 21.94 8.99 -3.68
N LYS A 103 22.96 9.70 -4.20
CA LYS A 103 22.95 10.26 -5.57
C LYS A 103 22.96 9.17 -6.63
N LEU A 104 23.76 8.11 -6.45
CA LEU A 104 23.76 6.97 -7.36
C LEU A 104 22.40 6.27 -7.39
N ALA A 105 21.80 6.05 -6.22
CA ALA A 105 20.47 5.48 -6.11
C ALA A 105 19.40 6.37 -6.77
N GLU A 106 19.48 7.68 -6.66
CA GLU A 106 18.60 8.63 -7.35
C GLU A 106 18.75 8.52 -8.87
N TYR A 107 19.98 8.50 -9.38
CA TYR A 107 20.26 8.36 -10.81
C TYR A 107 19.64 7.06 -11.39
N VAL A 108 19.78 5.94 -10.68
CA VAL A 108 19.29 4.63 -11.12
C VAL A 108 17.78 4.48 -10.95
N SER A 109 17.26 4.89 -9.79
CA SER A 109 15.86 4.61 -9.41
C SER A 109 14.89 5.77 -9.64
N GLY A 110 15.40 7.00 -9.81
CA GLY A 110 14.59 8.22 -9.86
C GLY A 110 14.00 8.62 -8.49
N LEU A 111 14.46 8.01 -7.39
CA LEU A 111 14.03 8.35 -6.03
C LEU A 111 15.00 9.34 -5.40
N SER A 112 14.50 10.52 -4.99
CA SER A 112 15.29 11.67 -4.56
C SER A 112 16.33 11.34 -3.48
N ALA A 113 17.57 11.81 -3.67
CA ALA A 113 18.65 11.74 -2.70
C ALA A 113 18.48 12.72 -1.52
N GLN A 114 17.62 13.74 -1.67
CA GLN A 114 17.36 14.75 -0.63
C GLN A 114 16.52 14.22 0.54
N ARG A 115 15.94 13.03 0.39
CA ARG A 115 15.16 12.38 1.45
C ARG A 115 15.76 11.02 1.79
N SER A 116 15.83 10.72 3.08
CA SER A 116 16.14 9.36 3.53
C SER A 116 15.03 8.40 3.11
N TRP A 117 15.41 7.19 2.76
CA TRP A 117 14.45 6.11 2.60
C TRP A 117 14.04 5.56 3.96
N PRO A 118 12.87 4.92 4.06
CA PRO A 118 12.50 4.18 5.27
C PRO A 118 13.61 3.22 5.67
N THR A 119 13.89 3.15 6.96
CA THR A 119 14.96 2.29 7.47
C THR A 119 14.52 0.83 7.45
N TRP A 120 15.32 0.00 6.83
CA TRP A 120 15.10 -1.44 6.83
C TRP A 120 15.56 -2.08 8.14
N HIS A 121 14.77 -3.01 8.66
CA HIS A 121 15.09 -3.79 9.85
C HIS A 121 15.06 -5.29 9.53
N ASN A 122 16.09 -6.03 9.92
CA ASN A 122 16.10 -7.48 9.79
C ASN A 122 15.14 -8.17 10.79
N THR A 123 14.92 -7.53 11.94
CA THR A 123 13.93 -7.93 12.96
C THR A 123 12.63 -7.19 12.70
N HIS A 124 11.85 -7.65 11.75
CA HIS A 124 10.54 -7.08 11.44
C HIS A 124 9.41 -7.86 12.11
N PHE A 125 8.20 -7.28 12.18
CA PHE A 125 7.06 -7.85 12.88
C PHE A 125 6.79 -9.32 12.50
N PHE A 126 6.82 -9.66 11.22
CA PHE A 126 6.50 -11.00 10.72
C PHE A 126 7.56 -12.07 11.00
N ASN A 127 8.75 -11.71 11.48
CA ASN A 127 9.80 -12.66 11.87
C ASN A 127 9.76 -13.01 13.36
N GLN A 128 8.91 -12.35 14.15
CA GLN A 128 8.86 -12.60 15.58
C GLN A 128 7.95 -13.78 15.87
N ALA A 129 8.41 -14.66 16.75
CA ALA A 129 7.63 -15.81 17.18
C ALA A 129 6.37 -15.37 17.95
N THR A 130 5.28 -16.07 17.76
CA THR A 130 4.03 -15.95 18.53
C THR A 130 3.32 -14.59 18.36
N GLN A 131 2.65 -14.41 17.23
CA GLN A 131 1.97 -13.16 16.91
C GLN A 131 0.45 -13.26 17.04
N GLY A 132 -0.04 -13.97 18.01
CA GLY A 132 -1.47 -14.12 18.21
C GLY A 132 -1.92 -15.57 18.21
N VAL A 133 -3.22 -15.76 18.22
CA VAL A 133 -3.86 -17.08 18.20
C VAL A 133 -4.10 -17.59 16.77
N THR A 134 -4.29 -18.88 16.60
CA THR A 134 -4.64 -19.46 15.30
C THR A 134 -6.02 -19.00 14.84
N LYS A 135 -6.32 -19.19 13.56
CA LYS A 135 -7.64 -18.86 12.99
C LYS A 135 -8.76 -19.61 13.72
N GLU A 136 -8.56 -20.88 13.98
CA GLU A 136 -9.54 -21.75 14.66
C GLU A 136 -9.78 -21.28 16.10
N ALA A 137 -8.70 -20.95 16.83
CA ALA A 137 -8.79 -20.47 18.21
C ALA A 137 -9.50 -19.13 18.33
N VAL A 138 -9.28 -18.18 17.39
CA VAL A 138 -9.98 -16.89 17.43
C VAL A 138 -11.46 -17.02 17.12
N LEU A 139 -11.85 -17.96 16.24
CA LEU A 139 -13.25 -18.18 15.87
C LEU A 139 -14.11 -18.72 17.02
N SER A 140 -13.50 -19.36 18.03
CA SER A 140 -14.17 -19.88 19.24
C SER A 140 -13.90 -19.04 20.50
N ALA A 141 -13.17 -17.93 20.38
CA ALA A 141 -12.79 -17.11 21.53
C ALA A 141 -13.94 -16.23 22.04
N HIS A 142 -13.87 -15.86 23.34
CA HIS A 142 -14.88 -15.00 23.97
C HIS A 142 -14.80 -13.53 23.47
N LYS A 143 -13.61 -13.02 23.22
CA LYS A 143 -13.38 -11.66 22.69
C LYS A 143 -12.46 -11.72 21.47
N PRO A 144 -12.99 -12.16 20.31
CA PRO A 144 -12.19 -12.32 19.12
C PRO A 144 -11.91 -10.98 18.45
N VAL A 145 -10.69 -10.82 17.90
CA VAL A 145 -10.32 -9.70 17.05
C VAL A 145 -9.26 -10.13 16.03
N VAL A 146 -9.35 -9.59 14.82
CA VAL A 146 -8.36 -9.80 13.77
C VAL A 146 -7.52 -8.53 13.63
N LEU A 147 -6.20 -8.67 13.72
CA LEU A 147 -5.25 -7.59 13.46
C LEU A 147 -4.68 -7.73 12.04
N PHE A 148 -5.00 -6.78 11.18
CA PHE A 148 -4.39 -6.65 9.86
C PHE A 148 -3.18 -5.74 9.95
N VAL A 149 -1.98 -6.32 9.77
CA VAL A 149 -0.71 -5.59 9.75
C VAL A 149 -0.30 -5.37 8.31
N ASP A 150 -0.27 -4.12 7.88
CA ASP A 150 0.15 -3.71 6.55
C ASP A 150 1.68 -3.81 6.36
N THR A 151 2.14 -3.62 5.11
CA THR A 151 3.56 -3.73 4.75
C THR A 151 4.45 -2.74 5.52
N PHE A 152 3.97 -1.51 5.75
CA PHE A 152 4.79 -0.45 6.37
C PHE A 152 4.95 -0.71 7.87
N ASN A 153 3.86 -0.96 8.58
CA ASN A 153 3.90 -1.35 10.00
C ASN A 153 4.57 -2.70 10.21
N GLY A 154 4.53 -3.60 9.22
CA GLY A 154 5.18 -4.90 9.30
C GLY A 154 6.70 -4.85 9.18
N TYR A 155 7.24 -4.05 8.24
CA TYR A 155 8.67 -4.08 7.89
C TYR A 155 9.47 -2.84 8.32
N PHE A 156 8.84 -1.67 8.43
CA PHE A 156 9.53 -0.42 8.75
C PHE A 156 9.21 0.11 10.14
N GLU A 157 7.96 0.00 10.57
CA GLU A 157 7.48 0.51 11.86
C GLU A 157 6.94 -0.62 12.75
N SER A 158 7.72 -1.70 12.86
CA SER A 158 7.32 -2.93 13.57
C SER A 158 6.93 -2.71 15.03
N SER A 159 7.46 -1.66 15.67
CA SER A 159 7.10 -1.27 17.03
C SER A 159 5.62 -0.91 17.18
N ASN A 160 5.02 -0.29 16.15
CA ASN A 160 3.59 0.06 16.14
C ASN A 160 2.73 -1.21 16.11
N ALA A 161 3.07 -2.17 15.25
CA ALA A 161 2.36 -3.44 15.15
C ALA A 161 2.46 -4.25 16.44
N GLN A 162 3.65 -4.27 17.09
CA GLN A 162 3.87 -4.93 18.37
C GLN A 162 3.08 -4.25 19.50
N ALA A 163 3.08 -2.92 19.53
CA ALA A 163 2.32 -2.16 20.52
C ALA A 163 0.82 -2.43 20.39
N ALA A 164 0.30 -2.42 19.17
CA ALA A 164 -1.11 -2.72 18.90
C ALA A 164 -1.48 -4.13 19.37
N LEU A 165 -0.66 -5.13 19.04
CA LEU A 165 -0.88 -6.51 19.50
C LEU A 165 -0.92 -6.58 21.03
N ARG A 166 0.06 -5.99 21.73
CA ARG A 166 0.12 -5.99 23.20
C ARG A 166 -1.07 -5.28 23.83
N VAL A 167 -1.49 -4.14 23.29
CA VAL A 167 -2.64 -3.38 23.79
C VAL A 167 -3.92 -4.20 23.67
N LEU A 168 -4.16 -4.83 22.52
CA LEU A 168 -5.34 -5.67 22.32
C LEU A 168 -5.34 -6.87 23.25
N GLN A 169 -4.19 -7.54 23.42
CA GLN A 169 -4.05 -8.67 24.34
C GLN A 169 -4.25 -8.25 25.80
N ALA A 170 -3.67 -7.13 26.22
CA ALA A 170 -3.85 -6.57 27.56
C ALA A 170 -5.30 -6.17 27.85
N ALA A 171 -6.06 -5.78 26.81
CA ALA A 171 -7.50 -5.51 26.89
C ALA A 171 -8.36 -6.79 26.93
N GLY A 172 -7.73 -7.98 26.95
CA GLY A 172 -8.38 -9.28 27.04
C GLY A 172 -8.93 -9.80 25.72
N TYR A 173 -8.48 -9.27 24.58
CA TYR A 173 -8.84 -9.81 23.27
C TYR A 173 -8.00 -11.02 22.87
N SER A 174 -8.63 -12.00 22.25
CA SER A 174 -7.96 -13.08 21.53
C SER A 174 -7.63 -12.58 20.12
N VAL A 175 -6.35 -12.25 19.89
CA VAL A 175 -5.91 -11.57 18.67
C VAL A 175 -5.40 -12.58 17.64
N HIS A 176 -6.03 -12.63 16.47
CA HIS A 176 -5.50 -13.31 15.29
C HIS A 176 -4.82 -12.30 14.37
N VAL A 177 -3.56 -12.55 14.00
CA VAL A 177 -2.87 -11.72 13.00
C VAL A 177 -3.16 -12.26 11.61
N ALA A 178 -3.84 -11.46 10.78
CA ALA A 178 -4.18 -11.85 9.43
C ALA A 178 -2.93 -12.13 8.58
N SER A 179 -2.86 -13.31 7.98
CA SER A 179 -1.77 -13.74 7.11
C SER A 179 -2.31 -14.47 5.88
N LYS A 180 -1.50 -14.61 4.83
CA LYS A 180 -1.89 -15.41 3.66
C LYS A 180 -2.23 -16.82 4.13
N THR A 181 -3.41 -17.30 3.73
CA THR A 181 -3.93 -18.60 4.11
C THR A 181 -2.99 -19.71 3.64
N GLU A 182 -2.80 -20.70 4.48
CA GLU A 182 -2.04 -21.93 4.22
C GLU A 182 -2.78 -22.83 3.21
N GLY A 183 -2.92 -22.38 1.97
CA GLY A 183 -3.56 -23.13 0.89
C GLY A 183 -2.62 -23.46 -0.27
N GLY A 184 -1.37 -23.02 -0.21
CA GLY A 184 -0.33 -23.34 -1.18
C GLY A 184 0.76 -24.18 -0.53
N HIS A 185 1.11 -25.31 -1.12
CA HIS A 185 2.25 -26.14 -0.74
C HIS A 185 3.54 -25.29 -0.74
N GLY A 186 3.99 -24.85 0.42
CA GLY A 186 5.23 -24.10 0.60
C GLY A 186 5.21 -23.19 1.81
N ALA A 187 6.24 -23.25 2.64
CA ALA A 187 6.45 -22.57 3.92
C ALA A 187 6.55 -21.03 3.84
N ASN A 188 5.73 -20.37 3.05
CA ASN A 188 5.70 -18.92 2.89
C ASN A 188 4.43 -18.34 3.55
N LYS A 189 4.48 -18.19 4.88
CA LYS A 189 3.58 -17.25 5.58
C LYS A 189 3.90 -15.85 5.06
N GLY A 190 3.29 -15.48 3.91
CA GLY A 190 3.41 -14.15 3.35
C GLY A 190 2.51 -13.18 4.11
N HIS A 191 2.94 -11.92 4.30
CA HIS A 191 2.04 -10.90 4.78
C HIS A 191 1.00 -10.55 3.72
N LEU A 192 -0.18 -10.11 4.16
CA LEU A 192 -1.24 -9.60 3.30
C LEU A 192 -0.95 -8.13 2.93
N CYS A 193 -1.39 -7.74 1.74
CA CYS A 193 -1.28 -6.37 1.27
C CYS A 193 -2.62 -5.93 0.66
N CYS A 194 -3.05 -4.72 0.95
CA CYS A 194 -4.28 -4.14 0.38
C CYS A 194 -4.17 -3.78 -1.12
N GLY A 195 -2.98 -3.88 -1.73
CA GLY A 195 -2.76 -3.52 -3.13
C GLY A 195 -2.53 -2.03 -3.39
N ARG A 196 -2.56 -1.17 -2.37
CA ARG A 196 -2.45 0.28 -2.53
C ARG A 196 -1.18 0.74 -3.24
N THR A 197 -0.04 0.10 -3.05
CA THR A 197 1.21 0.45 -3.74
C THR A 197 1.11 0.25 -5.25
N PHE A 198 0.44 -0.81 -5.68
CA PHE A 198 0.11 -1.06 -7.08
C PHE A 198 -0.89 -0.03 -7.61
N LEU A 199 -1.95 0.25 -6.83
CA LEU A 199 -2.98 1.21 -7.19
C LEU A 199 -2.40 2.61 -7.39
N ALA A 200 -1.54 3.08 -6.47
CA ALA A 200 -0.86 4.37 -6.55
C ALA A 200 0.10 4.49 -7.74
N SER A 201 0.57 3.36 -8.28
CA SER A 201 1.44 3.30 -9.45
C SER A 201 0.68 3.08 -10.78
N GLY A 202 -0.67 3.02 -10.75
CA GLY A 202 -1.50 2.78 -11.93
C GLY A 202 -1.60 1.31 -12.35
N MET A 203 -1.11 0.36 -11.55
CA MET A 203 -1.20 -1.08 -11.81
C MET A 203 -2.52 -1.64 -11.23
N VAL A 204 -3.63 -1.22 -11.81
CA VAL A 204 -4.98 -1.47 -11.26
C VAL A 204 -5.29 -2.97 -11.15
N ASP A 205 -4.93 -3.77 -12.15
CA ASP A 205 -5.21 -5.22 -12.13
C ASP A 205 -4.44 -5.92 -11.00
N LYS A 206 -3.17 -5.56 -10.79
CA LYS A 206 -2.38 -6.07 -9.67
C LYS A 206 -2.94 -5.63 -8.31
N ALA A 207 -3.41 -4.39 -8.22
CA ALA A 207 -4.07 -3.91 -7.01
C ALA A 207 -5.34 -4.72 -6.71
N ARG A 208 -6.13 -5.03 -7.74
CA ARG A 208 -7.35 -5.84 -7.63
C ARG A 208 -7.05 -7.26 -7.16
N GLU A 209 -6.02 -7.92 -7.72
CA GLU A 209 -5.56 -9.25 -7.27
C GLU A 209 -5.28 -9.26 -5.75
N HIS A 210 -4.50 -8.27 -5.27
CA HIS A 210 -4.16 -8.17 -3.84
C HIS A 210 -5.35 -7.82 -2.95
N ALA A 211 -6.27 -6.96 -3.42
CA ALA A 211 -7.48 -6.63 -2.70
C ALA A 211 -8.40 -7.86 -2.56
N HIS A 212 -8.57 -8.65 -3.61
CA HIS A 212 -9.32 -9.90 -3.56
C HIS A 212 -8.70 -10.92 -2.59
N GLU A 213 -7.36 -11.07 -2.61
CA GLU A 213 -6.66 -11.95 -1.67
C GLU A 213 -6.92 -11.53 -0.21
N LEU A 214 -6.83 -10.22 0.07
CA LEU A 214 -7.08 -9.68 1.40
C LEU A 214 -8.54 -9.85 1.83
N ILE A 215 -9.49 -9.51 0.96
CA ILE A 215 -10.94 -9.64 1.22
C ILE A 215 -11.26 -11.11 1.50
N ASN A 216 -10.85 -12.03 0.64
CA ASN A 216 -11.11 -13.46 0.83
C ASN A 216 -10.53 -14.01 2.14
N THR A 217 -9.41 -13.46 2.60
CA THR A 217 -8.79 -13.85 3.88
C THR A 217 -9.58 -13.30 5.07
N LEU A 218 -10.10 -12.07 4.97
CA LEU A 218 -10.79 -11.39 6.06
C LEU A 218 -12.30 -11.72 6.12
N LEU A 219 -12.92 -12.07 5.00
CA LEU A 219 -14.35 -12.31 4.88
C LEU A 219 -14.90 -13.32 5.91
N PRO A 220 -14.26 -14.48 6.15
CA PRO A 220 -14.80 -15.46 7.13
C PRO A 220 -14.89 -14.92 8.56
N PHE A 221 -14.10 -13.92 8.90
CA PHE A 221 -14.15 -13.23 10.20
C PHE A 221 -15.24 -12.15 10.20
N ALA A 222 -15.34 -11.38 9.14
CA ALA A 222 -16.34 -10.33 8.98
C ALA A 222 -17.77 -10.90 9.00
N GLU A 223 -18.02 -12.02 8.32
CA GLU A 223 -19.31 -12.73 8.31
C GLU A 223 -19.74 -13.22 9.69
N ARG A 224 -18.79 -13.45 10.60
CA ARG A 224 -19.06 -13.80 12.01
C ARG A 224 -19.12 -12.60 12.94
N GLY A 225 -19.08 -11.37 12.41
CA GLY A 225 -19.11 -10.15 13.19
C GLY A 225 -17.83 -9.89 14.00
N ILE A 226 -16.71 -10.57 13.68
CA ILE A 226 -15.43 -10.36 14.37
C ILE A 226 -14.81 -9.06 13.86
N ALA A 227 -14.47 -8.16 14.78
CA ALA A 227 -13.86 -6.89 14.45
C ALA A 227 -12.49 -7.06 13.78
N ILE A 228 -12.26 -6.29 12.72
CA ILE A 228 -10.98 -6.23 12.00
C ILE A 228 -10.34 -4.88 12.30
N VAL A 229 -9.14 -4.90 12.88
CA VAL A 229 -8.37 -3.71 13.23
C VAL A 229 -7.17 -3.60 12.30
N GLY A 230 -7.03 -2.47 11.64
CA GLY A 230 -5.86 -2.13 10.83
C GLY A 230 -5.10 -0.95 11.43
N LEU A 231 -3.80 -0.87 11.16
CA LEU A 231 -2.92 0.15 11.72
C LEU A 231 -2.71 1.35 10.77
N GLU A 232 -2.80 1.12 9.48
CA GLU A 232 -2.66 2.16 8.45
C GLU A 232 -4.04 2.48 7.86
N PRO A 233 -4.62 3.66 8.18
CA PRO A 233 -5.94 4.04 7.69
C PRO A 233 -6.06 3.99 6.17
N SER A 234 -5.00 4.36 5.47
CA SER A 234 -5.00 4.37 4.02
C SER A 234 -5.03 2.97 3.40
N CYS A 235 -4.52 1.96 4.10
CA CYS A 235 -4.63 0.56 3.68
C CYS A 235 -6.01 -0.02 4.00
N LEU A 236 -6.54 0.27 5.20
CA LEU A 236 -7.83 -0.25 5.63
C LEU A 236 -8.99 0.37 4.84
N LEU A 237 -8.94 1.68 4.57
CA LEU A 237 -9.98 2.41 3.83
C LEU A 237 -9.86 2.27 2.30
N THR A 238 -8.93 1.49 1.79
CA THR A 238 -8.84 1.16 0.37
C THR A 238 -9.72 -0.06 0.02
N LEU A 239 -10.09 -0.82 1.02
CA LEU A 239 -11.05 -1.94 0.94
C LEU A 239 -12.50 -1.40 0.94
#